data_e6cd3d8fc8337a9a68e3a23dea6c1843
#
_entry.id   e6cd3d8fc8337a9a68e3a23dea6c1843
#
_cell.length_a   1.000
_cell.length_b   1.000
_cell.length_c   1.000
_cell.angle_alpha   90.00
_cell.angle_beta   90.00
_cell.angle_gamma   90.00
#
_symmetry.space_group_name_H-M   'P 1'
#
loop_
_entity.id
_entity.type
_entity.pdbx_description
1 polymer ?
#
loop_
_entity_poly.entity_id
_entity_poly.type
_entity_poly.pdbx_seq_one_letter_code
_entity_poly.pdbx_strand_id
1 'polypeptide(L)'
;MSDDVCINDRIKEIKENFNLKQSDIASITGYSVNSVKKWMMSETQQYYQKAPIQALKILDSWINTKASIDPVDNEDKKTADVLSFLNFKGGVGKTTIAFNISLMLSKTKKVLVIDCDPQGHLSSSLIKDPNDMEYSTSDLLMGRRGEPYSYSENLGVIGTDRTLSNTCESIPASDLLFLLKENIEKYKKQYDHIIIDSLPSKGPLYDAVLAASNKIIVPFTADLYDSWGLQDVFQQVKKIKLRKINENIKVAALIPNRVDKPLRNFDRTVLDSVQSSFPNEMCPDYISNSVRLKECKSPAVSMAITDYAPTDKVSDEYKKVLNFIINS
;
A
#
# COMPACT_ATOMS: atom_id res chain seq x y z
N MET A 1 -38.10 8.19 -16.83
CA MET A 1 -39.18 7.81 -15.87
C MET A 1 -38.44 7.37 -14.63
N SER A 2 -38.38 8.23 -13.63
CA SER A 2 -37.66 7.99 -12.34
C SER A 2 -38.59 7.14 -11.48
N ASP A 3 -38.16 5.93 -11.13
CA ASP A 3 -38.79 5.09 -10.12
C ASP A 3 -38.71 5.80 -8.76
N ASP A 4 -39.80 6.46 -8.36
CA ASP A 4 -40.00 6.97 -7.01
C ASP A 4 -40.22 5.79 -6.07
N VAL A 5 -39.12 5.11 -5.67
CA VAL A 5 -39.20 4.09 -4.61
C VAL A 5 -39.56 4.83 -3.30
N CYS A 6 -40.67 4.43 -2.70
CA CYS A 6 -41.09 5.00 -1.41
C CYS A 6 -40.00 4.79 -0.37
N ILE A 7 -39.55 5.88 0.30
CA ILE A 7 -38.47 5.84 1.29
C ILE A 7 -38.73 4.78 2.37
N ASN A 8 -39.97 4.64 2.82
CA ASN A 8 -40.34 3.66 3.83
C ASN A 8 -40.16 2.22 3.32
N ASP A 9 -40.48 1.98 2.07
CA ASP A 9 -40.35 0.62 1.48
C ASP A 9 -38.87 0.25 1.32
N ARG A 10 -38.03 1.21 0.94
CA ARG A 10 -36.58 1.01 0.93
C ARG A 10 -36.01 0.72 2.33
N ILE A 11 -36.51 1.39 3.37
CA ILE A 11 -36.09 1.11 4.77
C ILE A 11 -36.58 -0.27 5.24
N LYS A 12 -37.77 -0.71 4.80
CA LYS A 12 -38.29 -2.07 5.08
C LYS A 12 -37.42 -3.13 4.41
N GLU A 13 -37.08 -2.92 3.13
CA GLU A 13 -36.17 -3.79 2.39
C GLU A 13 -34.80 -3.92 3.08
N ILE A 14 -34.22 -2.81 3.51
CA ILE A 14 -32.97 -2.79 4.28
C ILE A 14 -33.12 -3.58 5.58
N LYS A 15 -34.22 -3.38 6.31
CA LYS A 15 -34.50 -4.12 7.54
C LYS A 15 -34.52 -5.64 7.31
N GLU A 16 -35.15 -6.09 6.25
CA GLU A 16 -35.26 -7.52 5.92
C GLU A 16 -33.92 -8.09 5.45
N ASN A 17 -33.25 -7.43 4.51
CA ASN A 17 -31.98 -7.89 3.95
C ASN A 17 -30.86 -8.02 4.99
N PHE A 18 -30.85 -7.16 6.01
CA PHE A 18 -29.87 -7.16 7.08
C PHE A 18 -30.37 -7.72 8.40
N ASN A 19 -31.57 -8.32 8.42
CA ASN A 19 -32.23 -8.89 9.61
C ASN A 19 -32.23 -7.94 10.82
N LEU A 20 -32.49 -6.65 10.60
CA LEU A 20 -32.45 -5.60 11.64
C LEU A 20 -33.74 -5.58 12.43
N LYS A 21 -33.62 -5.34 13.75
CA LYS A 21 -34.77 -4.97 14.60
C LYS A 21 -35.05 -3.47 14.44
N GLN A 22 -36.25 -3.04 14.80
CA GLN A 22 -36.59 -1.61 14.79
C GLN A 22 -35.73 -0.79 15.76
N SER A 23 -35.26 -1.38 16.84
CA SER A 23 -34.29 -0.80 17.76
C SER A 23 -32.93 -0.54 17.12
N ASP A 24 -32.51 -1.42 16.21
CA ASP A 24 -31.22 -1.30 15.54
C ASP A 24 -31.26 -0.15 14.53
N ILE A 25 -32.37 -0.05 13.76
CA ILE A 25 -32.62 1.08 12.86
C ILE A 25 -32.66 2.40 13.63
N ALA A 26 -33.31 2.42 14.81
CA ALA A 26 -33.36 3.59 15.67
C ALA A 26 -31.96 4.00 16.14
N SER A 27 -31.12 3.05 16.57
CA SER A 27 -29.75 3.26 16.99
C SER A 27 -28.85 3.77 15.85
N ILE A 28 -28.97 3.18 14.65
CA ILE A 28 -28.17 3.57 13.47
C ILE A 28 -28.55 4.97 13.00
N THR A 29 -29.84 5.27 12.93
CA THR A 29 -30.35 6.53 12.36
C THR A 29 -30.43 7.69 13.34
N GLY A 30 -30.33 7.41 14.65
CA GLY A 30 -30.49 8.41 15.72
C GLY A 30 -31.96 8.82 15.99
N TYR A 31 -32.95 8.18 15.35
CA TYR A 31 -34.36 8.44 15.60
C TYR A 31 -34.94 7.55 16.69
N SER A 32 -36.11 7.93 17.25
CA SER A 32 -36.75 7.10 18.27
C SER A 32 -37.30 5.80 17.69
N VAL A 33 -37.36 4.73 18.50
CA VAL A 33 -37.98 3.46 18.13
C VAL A 33 -39.45 3.66 17.72
N ASN A 34 -40.17 4.61 18.36
CA ASN A 34 -41.54 4.92 17.99
C ASN A 34 -41.64 5.58 16.60
N SER A 35 -40.69 6.40 16.22
CA SER A 35 -40.63 6.94 14.85
C SER A 35 -40.40 5.82 13.82
N VAL A 36 -39.44 4.93 14.08
CA VAL A 36 -39.17 3.78 13.23
C VAL A 36 -40.38 2.84 13.11
N LYS A 37 -41.11 2.60 14.21
CA LYS A 37 -42.36 1.82 14.17
C LYS A 37 -43.39 2.43 13.22
N LYS A 38 -43.56 3.74 13.21
CA LYS A 38 -44.47 4.44 12.30
C LYS A 38 -44.05 4.35 10.84
N TRP A 39 -42.74 4.30 10.55
CA TRP A 39 -42.21 4.10 9.19
C TRP A 39 -42.46 2.69 8.65
N MET A 40 -42.58 1.70 9.54
CA MET A 40 -42.88 0.29 9.19
C MET A 40 -44.35 0.02 8.94
N MET A 41 -45.25 0.94 9.28
CA MET A 41 -46.69 0.84 9.06
C MET A 41 -47.03 0.93 7.55
N SER A 42 -48.18 0.45 7.13
CA SER A 42 -48.72 0.70 5.79
C SER A 42 -49.33 2.11 5.74
N GLU A 43 -49.35 2.74 4.57
CA GLU A 43 -49.91 4.07 4.36
C GLU A 43 -51.36 4.22 4.78
N THR A 44 -52.07 3.11 4.81
CA THR A 44 -53.51 3.06 5.24
C THR A 44 -53.70 3.04 6.74
N GLN A 45 -52.66 2.91 7.53
CA GLN A 45 -52.73 2.83 8.99
C GLN A 45 -52.76 4.22 9.64
N GLN A 46 -53.59 4.40 10.66
CA GLN A 46 -53.85 5.69 11.33
C GLN A 46 -52.62 6.43 11.84
N TYR A 47 -51.51 5.74 12.13
CA TYR A 47 -50.28 6.32 12.70
C TYR A 47 -49.08 6.24 11.75
N TYR A 48 -49.34 5.96 10.48
CA TYR A 48 -48.27 5.97 9.45
C TYR A 48 -47.55 7.31 9.40
N GLN A 49 -46.24 7.28 9.24
CA GLN A 49 -45.41 8.46 9.06
C GLN A 49 -44.37 8.17 7.97
N LYS A 50 -44.21 9.10 7.03
CA LYS A 50 -43.15 9.02 6.02
C LYS A 50 -41.79 9.25 6.70
N ALA A 51 -40.82 8.37 6.43
CA ALA A 51 -39.47 8.53 6.97
C ALA A 51 -38.75 9.72 6.30
N PRO A 52 -37.94 10.47 7.06
CA PRO A 52 -37.10 11.51 6.48
C PRO A 52 -36.05 10.92 5.54
N ILE A 53 -35.73 11.61 4.46
CA ILE A 53 -34.69 11.19 3.50
C ILE A 53 -33.32 11.04 4.19
N GLN A 54 -33.05 11.80 5.25
CA GLN A 54 -31.81 11.68 6.05
C GLN A 54 -31.71 10.31 6.70
N ALA A 55 -32.79 9.72 7.18
CA ALA A 55 -32.79 8.39 7.78
C ALA A 55 -32.35 7.32 6.75
N LEU A 56 -32.85 7.42 5.52
CA LEU A 56 -32.44 6.53 4.44
C LEU A 56 -30.94 6.73 4.09
N LYS A 57 -30.48 7.97 3.95
CA LYS A 57 -29.06 8.27 3.67
C LYS A 57 -28.12 7.71 4.73
N ILE A 58 -28.50 7.80 6.01
CA ILE A 58 -27.72 7.24 7.12
C ILE A 58 -27.68 5.71 7.04
N LEU A 59 -28.80 5.07 6.72
CA LEU A 59 -28.86 3.61 6.53
C LEU A 59 -28.05 3.15 5.33
N ASP A 60 -28.12 3.84 4.20
CA ASP A 60 -27.32 3.54 3.03
C ASP A 60 -25.81 3.70 3.32
N SER A 61 -25.42 4.75 4.05
CA SER A 61 -24.05 4.92 4.51
C SER A 61 -23.61 3.79 5.44
N TRP A 62 -24.48 3.38 6.39
CA TRP A 62 -24.24 2.27 7.29
C TRP A 62 -24.11 0.93 6.53
N ILE A 63 -24.96 0.69 5.51
CA ILE A 63 -24.87 -0.48 4.63
C ILE A 63 -23.55 -0.49 3.90
N ASN A 64 -23.15 0.63 3.30
CA ASN A 64 -21.87 0.75 2.61
C ASN A 64 -20.68 0.50 3.56
N THR A 65 -20.79 0.95 4.81
CA THR A 65 -19.80 0.66 5.85
C THR A 65 -19.85 -0.80 6.27
N LYS A 66 -21.03 -1.42 6.40
CA LYS A 66 -21.18 -2.85 6.71
C LYS A 66 -20.83 -3.76 5.55
N ALA A 67 -21.18 -3.40 4.33
CA ALA A 67 -20.73 -4.11 3.12
C ALA A 67 -19.21 -4.11 2.97
N SER A 68 -18.54 -3.12 3.62
CA SER A 68 -17.08 -3.12 3.82
C SER A 68 -16.64 -3.98 5.03
N ILE A 69 -17.59 -4.48 5.85
CA ILE A 69 -17.35 -5.20 7.13
C ILE A 69 -18.11 -6.56 7.16
N ASP A 70 -18.74 -6.99 6.08
CA ASP A 70 -19.33 -8.34 6.05
C ASP A 70 -18.26 -9.37 6.45
N PRO A 71 -18.59 -10.31 7.36
CA PRO A 71 -17.69 -11.38 7.68
C PRO A 71 -17.46 -12.14 6.38
N VAL A 72 -16.27 -11.94 5.84
CA VAL A 72 -15.72 -12.77 4.79
C VAL A 72 -16.00 -14.21 5.18
N ASP A 73 -16.77 -14.93 4.34
CA ASP A 73 -16.69 -16.37 4.30
C ASP A 73 -15.21 -16.74 4.53
N ASN A 74 -14.96 -17.55 5.56
CA ASN A 74 -13.66 -18.11 5.88
C ASN A 74 -13.25 -19.13 4.80
N GLU A 75 -13.12 -18.69 3.58
CA GLU A 75 -12.13 -19.19 2.67
C GLU A 75 -10.95 -18.22 2.81
N ASP A 76 -9.75 -18.75 3.05
CA ASP A 76 -8.47 -18.04 3.10
C ASP A 76 -8.25 -17.21 1.81
N LYS A 77 -8.96 -16.09 1.66
CA LYS A 77 -8.74 -15.14 0.58
C LYS A 77 -7.45 -14.40 0.91
N LYS A 78 -6.36 -14.98 0.46
CA LYS A 78 -5.03 -14.37 0.46
C LYS A 78 -5.12 -12.94 -0.07
N THR A 79 -5.02 -11.97 0.82
CA THR A 79 -4.91 -10.55 0.45
C THR A 79 -3.45 -10.23 0.15
N ALA A 80 -3.20 -9.36 -0.83
CA ALA A 80 -1.84 -8.95 -1.19
C ALA A 80 -1.08 -8.43 0.03
N ASP A 81 0.17 -8.87 0.17
CA ASP A 81 1.12 -8.31 1.14
C ASP A 81 1.72 -7.01 0.56
N VAL A 82 1.58 -5.90 1.28
CA VAL A 82 2.05 -4.59 0.83
C VAL A 82 3.45 -4.34 1.39
N LEU A 83 4.46 -4.36 0.51
CA LEU A 83 5.87 -4.19 0.81
C LEU A 83 6.31 -2.79 0.37
N SER A 84 6.74 -1.93 1.30
CA SER A 84 7.21 -0.59 0.97
C SER A 84 8.69 -0.41 1.25
N PHE A 85 9.40 0.13 0.28
CA PHE A 85 10.84 0.40 0.38
C PHE A 85 11.05 1.83 0.85
N LEU A 86 11.48 2.00 2.10
CA LEU A 86 11.56 3.27 2.80
C LEU A 86 12.97 3.52 3.38
N ASN A 87 13.49 4.69 3.21
CA ASN A 87 14.59 5.27 3.99
C ASN A 87 14.62 6.78 3.72
N PHE A 88 14.92 7.58 4.72
CA PHE A 88 15.04 9.04 4.60
C PHE A 88 16.29 9.49 3.83
N LYS A 89 17.31 8.64 3.76
CA LYS A 89 18.52 8.94 2.98
C LYS A 89 18.30 8.66 1.50
N GLY A 90 18.69 9.62 0.67
CA GLY A 90 18.75 9.44 -0.77
C GLY A 90 19.90 8.51 -1.18
N GLY A 91 19.74 7.78 -2.28
CA GLY A 91 20.82 6.98 -2.87
C GLY A 91 21.13 5.64 -2.19
N VAL A 92 20.46 5.24 -1.11
CA VAL A 92 20.66 3.94 -0.44
C VAL A 92 20.20 2.73 -1.25
N GLY A 93 19.47 2.95 -2.35
CA GLY A 93 19.08 1.89 -3.29
C GLY A 93 17.64 1.40 -3.16
N LYS A 94 16.73 2.15 -2.54
CA LYS A 94 15.28 1.82 -2.46
C LYS A 94 14.73 1.35 -3.81
N THR A 95 14.72 2.24 -4.78
CA THR A 95 14.23 1.99 -6.15
C THR A 95 14.92 0.79 -6.82
N THR A 96 16.24 0.63 -6.65
CA THR A 96 16.98 -0.47 -7.29
C THR A 96 16.59 -1.83 -6.69
N ILE A 97 16.35 -1.87 -5.37
CA ILE A 97 15.93 -3.10 -4.71
C ILE A 97 14.45 -3.36 -5.04
N ALA A 98 13.57 -2.37 -4.95
CA ALA A 98 12.16 -2.49 -5.34
C ALA A 98 12.01 -3.02 -6.77
N PHE A 99 12.76 -2.46 -7.73
CA PHE A 99 12.81 -2.91 -9.11
C PHE A 99 13.16 -4.40 -9.25
N ASN A 100 14.28 -4.83 -8.66
CA ASN A 100 14.73 -6.22 -8.79
C ASN A 100 13.81 -7.20 -8.06
N ILE A 101 13.34 -6.85 -6.86
CA ILE A 101 12.43 -7.70 -6.08
C ILE A 101 11.09 -7.86 -6.81
N SER A 102 10.54 -6.79 -7.41
CA SER A 102 9.28 -6.88 -8.16
C SER A 102 9.39 -7.79 -9.38
N LEU A 103 10.46 -7.67 -10.17
CA LEU A 103 10.71 -8.51 -11.33
C LEU A 103 11.00 -9.97 -10.95
N MET A 104 11.71 -10.21 -9.84
CA MET A 104 11.96 -11.57 -9.37
C MET A 104 10.70 -12.24 -8.85
N LEU A 105 9.85 -11.53 -8.10
CA LEU A 105 8.58 -12.03 -7.61
C LEU A 105 7.59 -12.30 -8.75
N SER A 106 7.54 -11.44 -9.75
CA SER A 106 6.59 -11.57 -10.86
C SER A 106 6.81 -12.82 -11.73
N LYS A 107 7.91 -13.54 -11.55
CA LYS A 107 8.13 -14.84 -12.20
C LYS A 107 7.13 -15.91 -11.77
N THR A 108 6.59 -15.81 -10.57
CA THR A 108 5.73 -16.84 -9.97
C THR A 108 4.52 -16.29 -9.23
N LYS A 109 4.41 -14.96 -9.07
CA LYS A 109 3.38 -14.26 -8.31
C LYS A 109 2.85 -13.09 -9.09
N LYS A 110 1.60 -12.72 -8.87
CA LYS A 110 1.04 -11.48 -9.39
C LYS A 110 1.51 -10.31 -8.54
N VAL A 111 2.20 -9.35 -9.13
CA VAL A 111 2.82 -8.21 -8.45
C VAL A 111 2.29 -6.91 -9.03
N LEU A 112 1.89 -5.99 -8.16
CA LEU A 112 1.64 -4.60 -8.52
C LEU A 112 2.77 -3.74 -7.97
N VAL A 113 3.33 -2.90 -8.81
CA VAL A 113 4.32 -1.88 -8.41
C VAL A 113 3.66 -0.52 -8.43
N ILE A 114 3.90 0.28 -7.38
CA ILE A 114 3.42 1.67 -7.28
C ILE A 114 4.63 2.56 -7.00
N ASP A 115 4.90 3.49 -7.90
CA ASP A 115 5.97 4.47 -7.73
C ASP A 115 5.42 5.73 -7.05
N CYS A 116 5.76 5.93 -5.79
CA CYS A 116 5.40 7.10 -4.99
C CYS A 116 6.55 8.12 -4.88
N ASP A 117 7.63 8.00 -5.68
CA ASP A 117 8.67 9.01 -5.76
C ASP A 117 8.39 9.94 -6.96
N PRO A 118 8.20 11.26 -6.75
CA PRO A 118 8.01 12.22 -7.86
C PRO A 118 9.18 12.25 -8.86
N GLN A 119 10.35 11.72 -8.49
CA GLN A 119 11.49 11.59 -9.41
C GLN A 119 11.28 10.50 -10.48
N GLY A 120 10.36 9.56 -10.28
CA GLY A 120 9.94 8.58 -11.28
C GLY A 120 11.02 7.60 -11.73
N HIS A 121 12.02 7.34 -10.90
CA HIS A 121 13.11 6.44 -11.28
C HIS A 121 12.66 4.99 -11.48
N LEU A 122 11.68 4.51 -10.69
CA LEU A 122 11.12 3.17 -10.86
C LEU A 122 10.23 3.12 -12.10
N SER A 123 9.38 4.11 -12.29
CA SER A 123 8.54 4.26 -13.49
C SER A 123 9.38 4.24 -14.76
N SER A 124 10.41 5.06 -14.83
CA SER A 124 11.31 5.14 -16.00
C SER A 124 12.07 3.83 -16.27
N SER A 125 12.23 2.97 -15.26
CA SER A 125 12.90 1.67 -15.41
C SER A 125 11.96 0.58 -15.90
N LEU A 126 10.65 0.68 -15.60
CA LEU A 126 9.65 -0.36 -15.92
C LEU A 126 8.75 0.03 -17.10
N ILE A 127 8.48 1.29 -17.32
CA ILE A 127 7.61 1.78 -18.40
C ILE A 127 8.50 2.29 -19.52
N LYS A 128 8.47 1.59 -20.66
CA LYS A 128 9.36 1.88 -21.80
C LYS A 128 9.02 3.21 -22.49
N ASP A 129 7.75 3.43 -22.75
CA ASP A 129 7.25 4.71 -23.27
C ASP A 129 6.33 5.35 -22.22
N PRO A 130 6.64 6.54 -21.70
CA PRO A 130 5.76 7.24 -20.78
C PRO A 130 4.34 7.49 -21.31
N ASN A 131 4.14 7.51 -22.64
CA ASN A 131 2.83 7.66 -23.25
C ASN A 131 1.95 6.42 -23.12
N ASP A 132 2.53 5.25 -22.84
CA ASP A 132 1.78 4.01 -22.59
C ASP A 132 1.16 3.97 -21.19
N MET A 133 1.50 4.93 -20.31
CA MET A 133 0.97 5.02 -18.97
C MET A 133 -0.32 5.83 -18.96
N GLU A 134 -1.46 5.17 -18.99
CA GLU A 134 -2.79 5.80 -18.94
C GLU A 134 -3.28 6.09 -17.51
N TYR A 135 -2.64 5.50 -16.51
CA TYR A 135 -3.03 5.60 -15.10
C TYR A 135 -1.81 5.75 -14.18
N SER A 136 -1.76 6.86 -13.48
CA SER A 136 -0.63 7.26 -12.64
C SER A 136 -0.92 7.17 -11.14
N THR A 137 0.13 7.31 -10.33
CA THR A 137 0.00 7.45 -8.85
C THR A 137 -0.83 8.69 -8.48
N SER A 138 -0.76 9.78 -9.25
CA SER A 138 -1.63 10.94 -9.07
C SER A 138 -3.10 10.58 -9.25
N ASP A 139 -3.42 9.81 -10.30
CA ASP A 139 -4.78 9.33 -10.55
C ASP A 139 -5.27 8.39 -9.46
N LEU A 140 -4.38 7.49 -9.00
CA LEU A 140 -4.67 6.59 -7.89
C LEU A 140 -5.02 7.39 -6.62
N LEU A 141 -4.23 8.40 -6.25
CA LEU A 141 -4.48 9.23 -5.06
C LEU A 141 -5.78 10.05 -5.19
N MET A 142 -6.11 10.49 -6.40
CA MET A 142 -7.36 11.21 -6.68
C MET A 142 -8.59 10.29 -6.78
N GLY A 143 -8.44 8.98 -6.57
CA GLY A 143 -9.53 8.01 -6.68
C GLY A 143 -10.09 7.84 -8.09
N ARG A 144 -9.35 8.23 -9.12
CA ARG A 144 -9.75 8.07 -10.52
C ARG A 144 -9.76 6.58 -10.89
N ARG A 145 -10.55 6.25 -11.91
CA ARG A 145 -10.56 4.89 -12.47
C ARG A 145 -9.49 4.76 -13.54
N GLY A 146 -8.81 3.63 -13.56
CA GLY A 146 -7.81 3.30 -14.56
C GLY A 146 -7.16 1.96 -14.22
N GLU A 147 -6.43 1.41 -15.18
CA GLU A 147 -5.74 0.13 -15.05
C GLU A 147 -4.22 0.35 -15.00
N PRO A 148 -3.48 -0.43 -14.20
CA PRO A 148 -2.04 -0.40 -14.17
C PRO A 148 -1.45 -0.72 -15.56
N TYR A 149 -0.35 -0.06 -15.90
CA TYR A 149 0.45 -0.44 -17.07
C TYR A 149 0.87 -1.91 -16.96
N SER A 150 0.64 -2.70 -18.00
CA SER A 150 1.01 -4.12 -18.02
C SER A 150 2.46 -4.27 -18.50
N TYR A 151 3.39 -4.46 -17.56
CA TYR A 151 4.77 -4.79 -17.89
C TYR A 151 4.90 -6.24 -18.40
N SER A 152 4.18 -7.16 -17.75
CA SER A 152 4.07 -8.57 -18.13
C SER A 152 2.76 -9.14 -17.60
N GLU A 153 2.46 -10.41 -17.93
CA GLU A 153 1.26 -11.10 -17.43
C GLU A 153 1.10 -11.03 -15.90
N ASN A 154 2.21 -11.05 -15.17
CA ASN A 154 2.22 -11.07 -13.71
C ASN A 154 2.70 -9.76 -13.07
N LEU A 155 2.99 -8.72 -13.84
CA LEU A 155 3.50 -7.45 -13.30
C LEU A 155 2.73 -6.25 -13.86
N GLY A 156 1.93 -5.64 -13.00
CA GLY A 156 1.32 -4.34 -13.25
C GLY A 156 2.14 -3.20 -12.63
N VAL A 157 2.11 -2.03 -13.24
CA VAL A 157 2.84 -0.84 -12.78
C VAL A 157 1.91 0.37 -12.76
N ILE A 158 1.79 1.03 -11.61
CA ILE A 158 1.22 2.38 -11.48
C ILE A 158 2.42 3.31 -11.30
N GLY A 159 2.80 3.95 -12.38
CA GLY A 159 3.96 4.85 -12.40
C GLY A 159 3.61 6.22 -11.85
N THR A 160 4.64 6.98 -11.52
CA THR A 160 4.50 8.40 -11.17
C THR A 160 4.46 9.28 -12.40
N ASP A 161 3.81 10.42 -12.28
CA ASP A 161 3.81 11.47 -13.28
C ASP A 161 4.37 12.79 -12.72
N ARG A 162 4.52 13.79 -13.59
CA ARG A 162 5.05 15.10 -13.21
C ARG A 162 4.13 15.89 -12.27
N THR A 163 2.87 15.46 -12.10
CA THR A 163 1.87 16.15 -11.28
C THR A 163 1.81 15.63 -9.86
N LEU A 164 2.50 14.52 -9.52
CA LEU A 164 2.40 13.86 -8.22
C LEU A 164 2.67 14.83 -7.04
N SER A 165 3.70 15.67 -7.14
CA SER A 165 3.98 16.66 -6.09
C SER A 165 2.82 17.64 -5.90
N ASN A 166 2.32 18.20 -6.99
CA ASN A 166 1.20 19.16 -6.97
C ASN A 166 -0.09 18.46 -6.48
N THR A 167 -0.32 17.24 -6.90
CA THR A 167 -1.45 16.42 -6.41
C THR A 167 -1.39 16.25 -4.90
N CYS A 168 -0.23 15.88 -4.36
CA CYS A 168 -0.05 15.74 -2.91
C CYS A 168 -0.22 17.06 -2.16
N GLU A 169 0.19 18.18 -2.73
CA GLU A 169 0.00 19.52 -2.14
C GLU A 169 -1.45 19.98 -2.17
N SER A 170 -2.22 19.55 -3.18
CA SER A 170 -3.64 19.91 -3.33
C SER A 170 -4.58 19.16 -2.39
N ILE A 171 -4.13 18.04 -1.83
CA ILE A 171 -4.92 17.17 -0.93
C ILE A 171 -4.57 17.51 0.52
N PRO A 172 -5.55 17.76 1.40
CA PRO A 172 -5.29 17.91 2.83
C PRO A 172 -4.52 16.70 3.39
N ALA A 173 -3.50 16.95 4.20
CA ALA A 173 -2.65 15.88 4.74
C ALA A 173 -3.42 14.82 5.54
N SER A 174 -4.54 15.20 6.19
CA SER A 174 -5.44 14.29 6.88
C SER A 174 -6.07 13.26 5.95
N ASP A 175 -6.43 13.69 4.75
CA ASP A 175 -7.12 12.87 3.75
C ASP A 175 -6.10 12.02 2.99
N LEU A 176 -5.00 12.63 2.55
CA LEU A 176 -3.91 11.94 1.86
C LEU A 176 -3.41 10.73 2.67
N LEU A 177 -3.39 10.82 4.00
CA LEU A 177 -2.97 9.75 4.91
C LEU A 177 -3.70 8.43 4.64
N PHE A 178 -4.97 8.46 4.23
CA PHE A 178 -5.78 7.26 4.03
C PHE A 178 -6.02 6.92 2.56
N LEU A 179 -5.93 7.89 1.65
CA LEU A 179 -6.29 7.71 0.24
C LEU A 179 -5.49 6.61 -0.45
N LEU A 180 -4.18 6.53 -0.20
CA LEU A 180 -3.36 5.45 -0.80
C LEU A 180 -3.85 4.07 -0.32
N LYS A 181 -4.07 3.91 0.99
CA LYS A 181 -4.57 2.67 1.60
C LYS A 181 -5.92 2.27 1.02
N GLU A 182 -6.86 3.20 0.94
CA GLU A 182 -8.22 2.97 0.44
C GLU A 182 -8.21 2.59 -1.05
N ASN A 183 -7.45 3.34 -1.86
CA ASN A 183 -7.45 3.15 -3.31
C ASN A 183 -6.69 1.91 -3.78
N ILE A 184 -5.78 1.33 -2.96
CA ILE A 184 -5.14 0.06 -3.28
C ILE A 184 -5.95 -1.17 -2.87
N GLU A 185 -7.01 -1.03 -2.06
CA GLU A 185 -7.82 -2.18 -1.59
C GLU A 185 -8.36 -3.03 -2.75
N LYS A 186 -8.80 -2.39 -3.85
CA LYS A 186 -9.28 -3.11 -5.05
C LYS A 186 -8.23 -4.03 -5.66
N TYR A 187 -6.93 -3.69 -5.53
CA TYR A 187 -5.83 -4.46 -6.07
C TYR A 187 -5.39 -5.60 -5.15
N LYS A 188 -5.64 -5.52 -3.84
CA LYS A 188 -5.26 -6.58 -2.90
C LYS A 188 -5.90 -7.93 -3.17
N LYS A 189 -7.04 -7.94 -3.89
CA LYS A 189 -7.73 -9.17 -4.33
C LYS A 189 -7.19 -9.73 -5.66
N GLN A 190 -6.45 -8.92 -6.41
CA GLN A 190 -6.00 -9.25 -7.77
C GLN A 190 -4.53 -9.65 -7.80
N TYR A 191 -3.74 -9.15 -6.85
CA TYR A 191 -2.30 -9.37 -6.76
C TYR A 191 -1.91 -10.15 -5.50
N ASP A 192 -0.78 -10.84 -5.54
CA ASP A 192 -0.18 -11.50 -4.39
C ASP A 192 0.65 -10.52 -3.54
N HIS A 193 1.32 -9.58 -4.22
CA HIS A 193 2.14 -8.55 -3.59
C HIS A 193 1.90 -7.19 -4.23
N ILE A 194 1.90 -6.15 -3.39
CA ILE A 194 1.95 -4.74 -3.83
C ILE A 194 3.28 -4.18 -3.34
N ILE A 195 4.11 -3.69 -4.25
CA ILE A 195 5.41 -3.10 -3.96
C ILE A 195 5.32 -1.59 -4.14
N ILE A 196 5.67 -0.84 -3.09
CA ILE A 196 5.66 0.62 -3.12
C ILE A 196 7.09 1.14 -3.00
N ASP A 197 7.57 1.86 -4.01
CA ASP A 197 8.80 2.66 -3.92
C ASP A 197 8.47 4.06 -3.42
N SER A 198 9.24 4.59 -2.48
CA SER A 198 8.93 5.86 -1.84
C SER A 198 10.04 6.90 -1.97
N LEU A 199 9.62 8.16 -1.87
CA LEU A 199 10.52 9.30 -1.80
C LEU A 199 11.41 9.28 -0.53
N PRO A 200 12.59 9.92 -0.56
CA PRO A 200 13.53 9.92 0.57
C PRO A 200 13.26 11.06 1.58
N SER A 201 12.01 11.49 1.75
CA SER A 201 11.68 12.62 2.62
C SER A 201 10.42 12.38 3.46
N LYS A 202 10.44 12.92 4.69
CA LYS A 202 9.24 12.96 5.55
C LYS A 202 8.19 13.89 4.93
N GLY A 203 6.93 13.51 5.02
CA GLY A 203 5.83 14.32 4.51
C GLY A 203 4.52 13.53 4.41
N PRO A 204 3.43 14.17 3.99
CA PRO A 204 2.11 13.52 3.94
C PRO A 204 2.07 12.25 3.08
N LEU A 205 2.74 12.24 1.92
CA LEU A 205 2.80 11.04 1.07
C LEU A 205 3.59 9.90 1.73
N TYR A 206 4.68 10.22 2.45
CA TYR A 206 5.43 9.23 3.23
C TYR A 206 4.55 8.59 4.32
N ASP A 207 3.77 9.40 5.04
CA ASP A 207 2.84 8.92 6.06
C ASP A 207 1.72 8.07 5.44
N ALA A 208 1.23 8.42 4.24
CA ALA A 208 0.25 7.63 3.48
C ALA A 208 0.82 6.26 3.06
N VAL A 209 2.09 6.20 2.62
CA VAL A 209 2.78 4.93 2.32
C VAL A 209 2.86 4.05 3.58
N LEU A 210 3.22 4.61 4.75
CA LEU A 210 3.22 3.86 6.00
C LEU A 210 1.81 3.36 6.39
N ALA A 211 0.79 4.19 6.18
CA ALA A 211 -0.60 3.81 6.48
C ALA A 211 -1.09 2.64 5.61
N ALA A 212 -0.60 2.53 4.37
CA ALA A 212 -0.98 1.52 3.40
C ALA A 212 -0.19 0.19 3.51
N SER A 213 0.96 0.20 4.21
CA SER A 213 1.96 -0.88 4.18
C SER A 213 1.72 -1.97 5.23
N ASN A 214 2.02 -3.23 4.88
CA ASN A 214 2.15 -4.32 5.85
C ASN A 214 3.60 -4.44 6.35
N LYS A 215 4.56 -4.43 5.42
CA LYS A 215 5.98 -4.63 5.69
C LYS A 215 6.80 -3.45 5.16
N ILE A 216 7.66 -2.91 6.00
CA ILE A 216 8.63 -1.90 5.61
C ILE A 216 9.99 -2.55 5.42
N ILE A 217 10.55 -2.38 4.24
CA ILE A 217 11.89 -2.81 3.87
C ILE A 217 12.77 -1.58 3.84
N VAL A 218 13.86 -1.61 4.58
CA VAL A 218 14.75 -0.45 4.77
C VAL A 218 16.14 -0.76 4.22
N PRO A 219 16.42 -0.42 2.95
CA PRO A 219 17.78 -0.44 2.44
C PRO A 219 18.63 0.62 3.14
N PHE A 220 19.88 0.27 3.50
CA PHE A 220 20.83 1.21 4.07
C PHE A 220 22.26 0.91 3.60
N THR A 221 23.14 1.88 3.69
CA THR A 221 24.58 1.69 3.40
C THR A 221 25.36 1.54 4.71
N ALA A 222 26.54 0.92 4.67
CA ALA A 222 27.42 0.76 5.83
C ALA A 222 28.10 2.09 6.20
N ASP A 223 27.31 3.14 6.47
CA ASP A 223 27.69 4.47 6.87
C ASP A 223 27.11 4.77 8.28
N LEU A 224 27.90 5.37 9.16
CA LEU A 224 27.47 5.72 10.54
C LEU A 224 26.20 6.55 10.57
N TYR A 225 26.08 7.51 9.66
CA TYR A 225 24.89 8.37 9.60
C TYR A 225 23.63 7.62 9.15
N ASP A 226 23.78 6.53 8.39
CA ASP A 226 22.65 5.70 7.96
C ASP A 226 22.06 4.91 9.13
N SER A 227 22.90 4.43 10.06
CA SER A 227 22.43 3.69 11.23
C SER A 227 21.52 4.54 12.14
N TRP A 228 21.76 5.85 12.22
CA TRP A 228 20.88 6.77 12.95
C TRP A 228 19.54 6.97 12.24
N GLY A 229 19.55 7.04 10.91
CA GLY A 229 18.32 7.14 10.09
C GLY A 229 17.40 5.91 10.23
N LEU A 230 17.94 4.74 10.57
CA LEU A 230 17.14 3.53 10.82
C LEU A 230 16.19 3.72 12.02
N GLN A 231 16.68 4.30 13.12
CA GLN A 231 15.86 4.56 14.31
C GLN A 231 14.66 5.46 13.98
N ASP A 232 14.85 6.44 13.10
CA ASP A 232 13.77 7.33 12.65
C ASP A 232 12.64 6.55 11.98
N VAL A 233 12.95 5.54 11.15
CA VAL A 233 11.93 4.69 10.50
C VAL A 233 11.15 3.90 11.55
N PHE A 234 11.83 3.28 12.53
CA PHE A 234 11.16 2.57 13.62
C PHE A 234 10.26 3.48 14.45
N GLN A 235 10.70 4.72 14.73
CA GLN A 235 9.90 5.71 15.44
C GLN A 235 8.63 6.09 14.66
N GLN A 236 8.73 6.28 13.33
CA GLN A 236 7.55 6.57 12.51
C GLN A 236 6.58 5.38 12.48
N VAL A 237 7.06 4.16 12.30
CA VAL A 237 6.22 2.95 12.36
C VAL A 237 5.53 2.85 13.73
N LYS A 238 6.26 3.08 14.83
CA LYS A 238 5.69 3.12 16.19
C LYS A 238 4.60 4.19 16.31
N LYS A 239 4.82 5.38 15.76
CA LYS A 239 3.85 6.49 15.78
C LYS A 239 2.56 6.12 15.03
N ILE A 240 2.66 5.49 13.85
CA ILE A 240 1.52 5.00 13.06
C ILE A 240 0.71 3.97 13.86
N LYS A 241 1.38 3.01 14.52
CA LYS A 241 0.73 2.02 15.38
C LYS A 241 0.02 2.67 16.58
N LEU A 242 0.71 3.53 17.33
CA LEU A 242 0.16 4.19 18.52
C LEU A 242 -1.06 5.05 18.19
N ARG A 243 -1.12 5.63 17.01
CA ARG A 243 -2.27 6.39 16.51
C ARG A 243 -3.39 5.51 15.93
N LYS A 244 -3.23 4.18 15.93
CA LYS A 244 -4.16 3.20 15.37
C LYS A 244 -4.47 3.42 13.88
N ILE A 245 -3.57 4.07 13.14
CA ILE A 245 -3.70 4.29 11.69
C ILE A 245 -3.49 2.98 10.93
N ASN A 246 -2.45 2.23 11.33
CA ASN A 246 -2.15 0.89 10.82
C ASN A 246 -1.47 0.06 11.92
N GLU A 247 -2.23 -0.81 12.56
CA GLU A 247 -1.73 -1.62 13.68
C GLU A 247 -0.85 -2.79 13.22
N ASN A 248 -1.02 -3.25 11.97
CA ASN A 248 -0.33 -4.41 11.42
C ASN A 248 1.01 -4.10 10.75
N ILE A 249 1.36 -2.80 10.59
CA ILE A 249 2.62 -2.39 9.98
C ILE A 249 3.82 -2.85 10.81
N LYS A 250 4.87 -3.36 10.16
CA LYS A 250 6.15 -3.64 10.82
C LYS A 250 7.34 -3.27 9.94
N VAL A 251 8.49 -2.96 10.58
CA VAL A 251 9.77 -3.03 9.87
C VAL A 251 10.11 -4.50 9.76
N ALA A 252 10.13 -5.01 8.54
CA ALA A 252 10.32 -6.43 8.27
C ALA A 252 11.77 -6.76 7.94
N ALA A 253 12.49 -5.87 7.24
CA ALA A 253 13.86 -6.13 6.84
C ALA A 253 14.70 -4.84 6.78
N LEU A 254 15.89 -4.89 7.33
CA LEU A 254 16.98 -3.94 7.12
C LEU A 254 17.97 -4.58 6.15
N ILE A 255 18.15 -3.98 4.96
CA ILE A 255 18.95 -4.57 3.89
C ILE A 255 20.25 -3.78 3.71
N PRO A 256 21.41 -4.32 4.13
CA PRO A 256 22.70 -3.71 3.82
C PRO A 256 22.91 -3.70 2.30
N ASN A 257 23.14 -2.53 1.75
CA ASN A 257 23.26 -2.33 0.31
C ASN A 257 24.50 -1.52 -0.04
N ARG A 258 24.98 -1.69 -1.28
CA ARG A 258 26.17 -1.02 -1.81
C ARG A 258 27.42 -1.30 -0.98
N VAL A 259 27.54 -2.49 -0.44
CA VAL A 259 28.70 -2.92 0.35
C VAL A 259 29.87 -3.16 -0.58
N ASP A 260 30.98 -2.48 -0.33
CA ASP A 260 32.22 -2.65 -1.09
C ASP A 260 32.90 -3.97 -0.73
N LYS A 261 33.55 -4.59 -1.72
CA LYS A 261 34.35 -5.81 -1.51
C LYS A 261 35.82 -5.54 -1.86
N PRO A 262 36.77 -6.01 -1.03
CA PRO A 262 36.56 -6.71 0.25
C PRO A 262 35.90 -5.84 1.31
N LEU A 263 35.11 -6.47 2.23
CA LEU A 263 34.45 -5.76 3.33
C LEU A 263 35.49 -5.07 4.22
N ARG A 264 35.40 -3.75 4.34
CA ARG A 264 36.32 -2.94 5.17
C ARG A 264 35.99 -3.14 6.65
N ASN A 265 36.99 -2.98 7.53
CA ASN A 265 36.76 -3.12 8.96
C ASN A 265 35.70 -2.14 9.50
N PHE A 266 35.69 -0.92 8.97
CA PHE A 266 34.67 0.07 9.31
C PHE A 266 33.25 -0.39 8.95
N ASP A 267 33.04 -0.87 7.71
CA ASP A 267 31.74 -1.36 7.26
C ASP A 267 31.27 -2.53 8.12
N ARG A 268 32.19 -3.44 8.49
CA ARG A 268 31.89 -4.55 9.39
C ARG A 268 31.41 -4.03 10.75
N THR A 269 32.10 -3.06 11.35
CA THR A 269 31.71 -2.48 12.63
C THR A 269 30.30 -1.86 12.59
N VAL A 270 29.96 -1.17 11.49
CA VAL A 270 28.60 -0.60 11.32
C VAL A 270 27.57 -1.71 11.20
N LEU A 271 27.81 -2.72 10.37
CA LEU A 271 26.88 -3.85 10.19
C LEU A 271 26.66 -4.63 11.50
N ASP A 272 27.73 -4.89 12.26
CA ASP A 272 27.66 -5.58 13.56
C ASP A 272 26.86 -4.74 14.59
N SER A 273 27.02 -3.42 14.56
CA SER A 273 26.24 -2.51 15.41
C SER A 273 24.75 -2.53 15.07
N VAL A 274 24.41 -2.51 13.78
CA VAL A 274 23.01 -2.61 13.33
C VAL A 274 22.44 -3.98 13.68
N GLN A 275 23.18 -5.07 13.43
CA GLN A 275 22.79 -6.43 13.82
C GLN A 275 22.52 -6.55 15.32
N SER A 276 23.36 -5.93 16.16
CA SER A 276 23.16 -5.94 17.60
C SER A 276 21.94 -5.14 18.05
N SER A 277 21.63 -4.04 17.34
CA SER A 277 20.50 -3.17 17.67
C SER A 277 19.14 -3.71 17.14
N PHE A 278 19.16 -4.42 16.03
CA PHE A 278 17.96 -4.90 15.32
C PHE A 278 18.15 -6.37 14.86
N PRO A 279 18.33 -7.30 15.79
CA PRO A 279 18.72 -8.68 15.46
C PRO A 279 17.67 -9.45 14.65
N ASN A 280 16.39 -9.10 14.77
CA ASN A 280 15.29 -9.77 14.08
C ASN A 280 15.05 -9.21 12.68
N GLU A 281 15.32 -7.94 12.48
CA GLU A 281 15.04 -7.22 11.23
C GLU A 281 16.26 -7.17 10.30
N MET A 282 17.47 -7.35 10.84
CA MET A 282 18.70 -7.28 10.06
C MET A 282 18.85 -8.49 9.14
N CYS A 283 18.89 -8.22 7.82
CA CYS A 283 19.21 -9.26 6.84
C CYS A 283 20.65 -9.73 7.02
N PRO A 284 20.90 -11.03 7.17
CA PRO A 284 22.26 -11.57 7.33
C PRO A 284 23.11 -11.47 6.06
N ASP A 285 22.45 -11.32 4.92
CA ASP A 285 23.08 -11.13 3.62
C ASP A 285 23.04 -9.66 3.20
N TYR A 286 24.02 -9.22 2.42
CA TYR A 286 24.10 -7.86 1.91
C TYR A 286 24.18 -7.84 0.39
N ILE A 287 23.84 -6.70 -0.22
CA ILE A 287 23.97 -6.46 -1.65
C ILE A 287 25.26 -5.67 -1.90
N SER A 288 26.15 -6.26 -2.71
CA SER A 288 27.41 -5.63 -3.09
C SER A 288 27.21 -4.45 -4.05
N ASN A 289 28.13 -3.50 -3.99
CA ASN A 289 28.20 -2.45 -4.99
C ASN A 289 28.55 -3.06 -6.36
N SER A 290 27.69 -2.90 -7.36
CA SER A 290 27.85 -3.49 -8.68
C SER A 290 27.33 -2.57 -9.79
N VAL A 291 28.11 -2.40 -10.84
CA VAL A 291 27.71 -1.66 -12.04
C VAL A 291 26.54 -2.36 -12.74
N ARG A 292 26.47 -3.71 -12.67
CA ARG A 292 25.39 -4.52 -13.25
C ARG A 292 24.01 -4.09 -12.79
N LEU A 293 23.89 -3.58 -11.55
CA LEU A 293 22.62 -3.06 -11.01
C LEU A 293 22.15 -1.77 -11.67
N LYS A 294 23.06 -0.97 -12.23
CA LYS A 294 22.71 0.20 -13.03
C LYS A 294 22.33 -0.21 -14.45
N GLU A 295 23.05 -1.16 -15.01
CA GLU A 295 22.83 -1.67 -16.37
C GLU A 295 21.47 -2.37 -16.48
N CYS A 296 21.17 -3.32 -15.58
CA CYS A 296 19.92 -4.10 -15.62
C CYS A 296 18.66 -3.22 -15.45
N LYS A 297 18.78 -2.13 -14.71
CA LYS A 297 17.68 -1.18 -14.45
C LYS A 297 17.51 -0.13 -15.54
N SER A 298 18.44 -0.02 -16.49
CA SER A 298 18.31 0.98 -17.55
C SER A 298 17.03 0.73 -18.38
N PRO A 299 16.33 1.78 -18.86
CA PRO A 299 15.11 1.62 -19.66
C PRO A 299 15.30 0.75 -20.89
N ALA A 300 16.52 0.74 -21.46
CA ALA A 300 16.85 -0.07 -22.63
C ALA A 300 16.95 -1.57 -22.31
N VAL A 301 17.23 -1.94 -21.06
CA VAL A 301 17.38 -3.34 -20.61
C VAL A 301 16.15 -3.78 -19.85
N SER A 302 15.81 -3.11 -18.77
CA SER A 302 14.64 -3.37 -17.90
C SER A 302 14.47 -4.88 -17.57
N MET A 303 15.49 -5.47 -16.95
CA MET A 303 15.51 -6.89 -16.57
C MET A 303 15.94 -7.05 -15.12
N ALA A 304 15.42 -8.08 -14.43
CA ALA A 304 15.96 -8.44 -13.12
C ALA A 304 17.44 -8.77 -13.20
N ILE A 305 18.20 -8.44 -12.16
CA ILE A 305 19.63 -8.77 -12.09
C ILE A 305 19.88 -10.27 -12.26
N THR A 306 18.97 -11.11 -11.79
CA THR A 306 19.02 -12.57 -11.92
C THR A 306 18.89 -13.08 -13.35
N ASP A 307 18.32 -12.28 -14.25
CA ASP A 307 18.18 -12.60 -15.67
C ASP A 307 19.26 -11.91 -16.50
N TYR A 308 19.60 -10.67 -16.12
CA TYR A 308 20.63 -9.89 -16.80
C TYR A 308 22.05 -10.46 -16.58
N ALA A 309 22.35 -10.87 -15.36
CA ALA A 309 23.65 -11.39 -14.98
C ALA A 309 23.52 -12.61 -14.06
N PRO A 310 22.97 -13.76 -14.55
CA PRO A 310 22.58 -14.90 -13.71
C PRO A 310 23.72 -15.57 -12.96
N THR A 311 24.95 -15.46 -13.46
CA THR A 311 26.16 -16.02 -12.84
C THR A 311 26.94 -15.01 -12.00
N ASP A 312 26.51 -13.76 -11.96
CA ASP A 312 27.14 -12.74 -11.13
C ASP A 312 26.77 -12.96 -9.66
N LYS A 313 27.72 -12.73 -8.77
CA LYS A 313 27.55 -12.89 -7.32
C LYS A 313 26.39 -12.03 -6.78
N VAL A 314 26.17 -10.84 -7.34
CA VAL A 314 25.10 -9.96 -6.93
C VAL A 314 23.71 -10.58 -7.21
N SER A 315 23.57 -11.45 -8.19
CA SER A 315 22.34 -12.19 -8.47
C SER A 315 21.99 -13.15 -7.33
N ASP A 316 22.98 -13.87 -6.80
CA ASP A 316 22.77 -14.76 -5.66
C ASP A 316 22.50 -13.99 -4.36
N GLU A 317 23.12 -12.83 -4.19
CA GLU A 317 22.82 -11.91 -3.09
C GLU A 317 21.36 -11.45 -3.12
N TYR A 318 20.84 -11.08 -4.29
CA TYR A 318 19.43 -10.72 -4.46
C TYR A 318 18.46 -11.86 -4.17
N LYS A 319 18.80 -13.12 -4.57
CA LYS A 319 17.98 -14.30 -4.22
C LYS A 319 17.87 -14.50 -2.71
N LYS A 320 18.99 -14.35 -1.99
CA LYS A 320 19.02 -14.46 -0.53
C LYS A 320 18.24 -13.34 0.15
N VAL A 321 18.42 -12.11 -0.29
CA VAL A 321 17.66 -10.94 0.21
C VAL A 321 16.17 -11.10 -0.06
N LEU A 322 15.76 -11.54 -1.26
CA LEU A 322 14.36 -11.83 -1.55
C LEU A 322 13.78 -12.88 -0.59
N ASN A 323 14.51 -13.99 -0.40
CA ASN A 323 14.09 -15.05 0.51
C ASN A 323 13.91 -14.53 1.95
N PHE A 324 14.81 -13.67 2.42
CA PHE A 324 14.69 -13.02 3.73
C PHE A 324 13.44 -12.13 3.81
N ILE A 325 13.21 -11.25 2.83
CA ILE A 325 12.06 -10.33 2.79
C ILE A 325 10.71 -11.07 2.83
N ILE A 326 10.61 -12.19 2.11
CA ILE A 326 9.34 -12.93 2.04
C ILE A 326 9.06 -13.67 3.35
N ASN A 327 10.08 -14.16 4.05
CA ASN A 327 9.94 -14.92 5.28
C ASN A 327 9.94 -14.06 6.57
N SER A 328 10.14 -12.74 6.47
CA SER A 328 10.15 -11.80 7.60
C SER A 328 8.78 -11.25 8.03
#